data_eb966e0190deccf959675af5ecb0f13d
#
_entry.id   eb966e0190deccf959675af5ecb0f13d
#
_cell.length_a   1.000
_cell.length_b   1.000
_cell.length_c   1.000
_cell.angle_alpha   90.00
_cell.angle_beta   90.00
_cell.angle_gamma   90.00
#
_symmetry.space_group_name_H-M   'P 1'
#
loop_
_entity.id
_entity.type
_entity.pdbx_description
1 polymer ?
#
loop_
_entity_poly.entity_id
_entity_poly.type
_entity_poly.pdbx_seq_one_letter_code
_entity_poly.pdbx_strand_id
1 'polypeptide(L)'
;GIQTRGGCSCAGTYGHYLLHVDQETSHDLVCQIASGDLIRKPGWIRMSIHPTTTSSEIKFVCDSIKALAENHKTWESEYNYNPANNEFTHKDATNYEKELVSNWFRK
;
A
#
# COMPACT_ATOMS: atom_id res chain seq x y z
N GLY A 1 -8.66 -10.88 4.37
CA GLY A 1 -8.95 -9.67 3.78
C GLY A 1 -8.88 -8.42 4.63
N ILE A 2 -7.67 -7.90 4.94
CA ILE A 2 -7.53 -6.55 5.53
C ILE A 2 -7.38 -5.56 4.38
N GLN A 3 -8.31 -4.61 4.26
CA GLN A 3 -8.24 -3.57 3.24
C GLN A 3 -7.46 -2.36 3.77
N THR A 4 -6.47 -1.93 3.00
CA THR A 4 -5.65 -0.75 3.32
C THR A 4 -5.53 0.15 2.10
N ARG A 5 -5.08 1.37 2.31
CA ARG A 5 -4.76 2.31 1.23
C ARG A 5 -3.31 2.76 1.37
N GLY A 6 -2.50 2.45 0.36
CA GLY A 6 -1.12 2.89 0.25
C GLY A 6 -0.98 4.22 -0.50
N GLY A 7 0.15 4.88 -0.32
CA GLY A 7 0.54 6.09 -1.02
C GLY A 7 0.62 7.34 -0.16
N CYS A 8 0.71 8.52 -0.80
CA CYS A 8 0.86 9.81 -0.10
C CYS A 8 -0.49 10.46 0.29
N SER A 9 -1.62 9.85 -0.03
CA SER A 9 -2.97 10.33 0.31
C SER A 9 -3.24 11.81 0.00
N CYS A 10 -2.67 12.34 -1.11
CA CYS A 10 -2.71 13.76 -1.51
C CYS A 10 -2.12 14.74 -0.48
N ALA A 11 -1.24 14.27 0.40
CA ALA A 11 -0.61 15.04 1.47
C ALA A 11 0.93 14.92 1.40
N GLY A 12 1.52 15.16 0.21
CA GLY A 12 2.95 14.97 -0.03
C GLY A 12 3.84 15.73 0.94
N THR A 13 3.59 17.02 1.16
CA THR A 13 4.36 17.85 2.10
C THR A 13 4.29 17.32 3.53
N TYR A 14 3.09 16.90 3.97
CA TYR A 14 2.91 16.29 5.28
C TYR A 14 3.65 14.94 5.38
N GLY A 15 3.62 14.16 4.31
CA GLY A 15 4.38 12.91 4.23
C GLY A 15 5.90 13.12 4.36
N HIS A 16 6.45 14.12 3.69
CA HIS A 16 7.87 14.46 3.83
C HIS A 16 8.20 14.86 5.27
N TYR A 17 7.33 15.63 5.93
CA TYR A 17 7.48 15.96 7.35
C TYR A 17 7.47 14.73 8.26
N LEU A 18 6.49 13.84 8.10
CA LEU A 18 6.35 12.62 8.90
C LEU A 18 7.52 11.65 8.71
N LEU A 19 8.04 11.55 7.48
CA LEU A 19 9.11 10.63 7.12
C LEU A 19 10.50 11.27 7.25
N HIS A 20 10.58 12.47 7.83
CA HIS A 20 11.81 13.24 8.02
C HIS A 20 12.62 13.40 6.73
N VAL A 21 11.94 13.61 5.59
CA VAL A 21 12.58 13.88 4.31
C VAL A 21 13.10 15.31 4.31
N ASP A 22 14.41 15.48 4.19
CA ASP A 22 15.03 16.79 4.09
C ASP A 22 14.73 17.48 2.76
N GLN A 23 15.06 18.77 2.65
CA GLN A 23 14.72 19.59 1.49
C GLN A 23 15.46 19.15 0.22
N GLU A 24 16.70 18.70 0.32
CA GLU A 24 17.49 18.23 -0.81
C GLU A 24 16.92 16.93 -1.36
N THR A 25 16.73 15.95 -0.48
CA THR A 25 16.07 14.68 -0.82
C THR A 25 14.66 14.89 -1.39
N SER A 26 13.90 15.85 -0.83
CA SER A 26 12.57 16.20 -1.33
C SER A 26 12.60 16.71 -2.77
N HIS A 27 13.59 17.55 -3.11
CA HIS A 27 13.77 18.07 -4.46
C HIS A 27 14.12 16.93 -5.44
N ASP A 28 15.06 16.07 -5.08
CA ASP A 28 15.44 14.91 -5.89
C ASP A 28 14.27 13.97 -6.15
N LEU A 29 13.47 13.69 -5.13
CA LEU A 29 12.27 12.87 -5.26
C LEU A 29 11.24 13.48 -6.21
N VAL A 30 11.06 14.81 -6.18
CA VAL A 30 10.16 15.50 -7.12
C VAL A 30 10.64 15.34 -8.55
N CYS A 31 11.96 15.49 -8.80
CA CYS A 31 12.54 15.29 -10.12
C CYS A 31 12.38 13.86 -10.64
N GLN A 32 12.60 12.85 -9.77
CA GLN A 32 12.41 11.44 -10.10
C GLN A 32 10.95 11.14 -10.45
N ILE A 33 10.02 11.59 -9.62
CA ILE A 33 8.57 11.39 -9.84
C ILE A 33 8.14 12.06 -11.14
N ALA A 34 8.63 13.26 -11.43
CA ALA A 34 8.33 13.99 -12.66
C ALA A 34 8.86 13.27 -13.91
N SER A 35 9.96 12.50 -13.80
CA SER A 35 10.48 11.65 -14.87
C SER A 35 9.76 10.30 -15.01
N GLY A 36 8.79 10.02 -14.14
CA GLY A 36 8.02 8.77 -14.13
C GLY A 36 8.63 7.66 -13.27
N ASP A 37 9.71 7.93 -12.54
CA ASP A 37 10.26 6.98 -11.58
C ASP A 37 9.52 7.08 -10.23
N LEU A 38 8.76 6.06 -9.90
CA LEU A 38 7.95 5.98 -8.69
C LEU A 38 8.56 5.08 -7.60
N ILE A 39 9.72 4.45 -7.86
CA ILE A 39 10.30 3.45 -6.95
C ILE A 39 10.59 4.03 -5.57
N ARG A 40 11.15 5.24 -5.52
CA ARG A 40 11.51 5.92 -4.28
C ARG A 40 10.44 6.87 -3.74
N LYS A 41 9.27 6.91 -4.38
CA LYS A 41 8.17 7.78 -3.95
C LYS A 41 7.75 7.44 -2.51
N PRO A 42 7.92 8.38 -1.56
CA PRO A 42 7.55 8.13 -0.18
C PRO A 42 6.03 8.03 -0.03
N GLY A 43 5.62 7.22 0.93
CA GLY A 43 4.21 7.04 1.23
C GLY A 43 4.02 6.32 2.56
N TRP A 44 2.78 6.13 2.94
CA TRP A 44 2.38 5.36 4.12
C TRP A 44 1.16 4.51 3.81
N ILE A 45 0.89 3.57 4.68
CA ILE A 45 -0.32 2.76 4.61
C ILE A 45 -1.33 3.32 5.59
N ARG A 46 -2.52 3.65 5.09
CA ARG A 46 -3.66 4.08 5.89
C ARG A 46 -4.66 2.96 6.05
N MET A 47 -5.08 2.76 7.27
CA MET A 47 -6.18 1.88 7.64
C MET A 47 -7.23 2.69 8.38
N SER A 48 -8.50 2.42 8.09
CA SER A 48 -9.62 3.05 8.79
C SER A 48 -10.22 2.06 9.78
N ILE A 49 -10.40 2.50 11.02
CA ILE A 49 -11.04 1.72 12.09
C ILE A 49 -12.40 2.36 12.35
N HIS A 50 -13.46 1.55 12.26
CA HIS A 50 -14.81 2.01 12.54
C HIS A 50 -15.14 1.84 14.04
N PRO A 51 -16.01 2.67 14.65
CA PRO A 51 -16.41 2.53 16.06
C PRO A 51 -17.01 1.15 16.42
N THR A 52 -17.55 0.43 15.45
CA THR A 52 -18.08 -0.94 15.63
C THR A 52 -17.03 -2.04 15.50
N THR A 53 -15.78 -1.69 15.18
CA THR A 53 -14.69 -2.67 15.09
C THR A 53 -14.42 -3.24 16.48
N THR A 54 -14.43 -4.55 16.58
CA THR A 54 -14.22 -5.26 17.85
C THR A 54 -12.75 -5.29 18.25
N SER A 55 -12.49 -5.47 19.53
CA SER A 55 -11.10 -5.62 20.03
C SER A 55 -10.37 -6.81 19.41
N SER A 56 -11.08 -7.90 19.08
CA SER A 56 -10.50 -9.06 18.41
C SER A 56 -10.07 -8.76 16.98
N GLU A 57 -10.86 -7.98 16.24
CA GLU A 57 -10.51 -7.52 14.89
C GLU A 57 -9.30 -6.58 14.91
N ILE A 58 -9.26 -5.66 15.85
CA ILE A 58 -8.09 -4.76 16.04
C ILE A 58 -6.84 -5.60 16.34
N LYS A 59 -6.95 -6.55 17.26
CA LYS A 59 -5.84 -7.45 17.59
C LYS A 59 -5.36 -8.23 16.37
N PHE A 60 -6.27 -8.80 15.58
CA PHE A 60 -5.95 -9.49 14.34
C PHE A 60 -5.17 -8.61 13.36
N VAL A 61 -5.60 -7.37 13.20
CA VAL A 61 -4.92 -6.40 12.33
C VAL A 61 -3.52 -6.08 12.84
N CYS A 62 -3.36 -5.82 14.14
CA CYS A 62 -2.05 -5.55 14.73
C CYS A 62 -1.09 -6.74 14.58
N ASP A 63 -1.57 -7.95 14.83
CA ASP A 63 -0.79 -9.19 14.66
C ASP A 63 -0.39 -9.38 13.19
N SER A 64 -1.28 -9.06 12.25
CA SER A 64 -1.00 -9.13 10.80
C SER A 64 0.07 -8.12 10.37
N ILE A 65 0.02 -6.89 10.89
CA ILE A 65 1.06 -5.87 10.62
C ILE A 65 2.41 -6.33 11.14
N LYS A 66 2.43 -6.89 12.35
CA LYS A 66 3.65 -7.43 12.95
C LYS A 66 4.23 -8.57 12.11
N ALA A 67 3.39 -9.54 11.74
CA ALA A 67 3.80 -10.65 10.89
C ALA A 67 4.34 -10.18 9.53
N LEU A 68 3.72 -9.16 8.93
CA LEU A 68 4.20 -8.55 7.68
C LEU A 68 5.58 -7.90 7.88
N ALA A 69 5.78 -7.14 8.95
CA ALA A 69 7.06 -6.50 9.25
C ALA A 69 8.18 -7.51 9.45
N GLU A 70 7.88 -8.66 10.05
CA GLU A 70 8.85 -9.74 10.30
C GLU A 70 9.17 -10.56 9.05
N ASN A 71 8.21 -10.75 8.15
CA ASN A 71 8.30 -11.69 7.03
C ASN A 71 8.32 -11.05 5.64
N HIS A 72 8.24 -9.72 5.52
CA HIS A 72 8.10 -9.03 4.23
C HIS A 72 9.15 -9.43 3.19
N LYS A 73 10.42 -9.63 3.61
CA LYS A 73 11.50 -10.03 2.70
C LYS A 73 11.29 -11.43 2.09
N THR A 74 10.68 -12.34 2.84
CA THR A 74 10.37 -13.68 2.35
C THR A 74 9.18 -13.62 1.40
N TRP A 75 8.15 -12.88 1.78
CA TRP A 75 6.91 -12.76 1.00
C TRP A 75 7.04 -11.87 -0.23
N GLU A 76 7.99 -10.95 -0.25
CA GLU A 76 8.29 -10.12 -1.43
C GLU A 76 8.47 -10.96 -2.70
N SER A 77 9.09 -12.13 -2.58
CA SER A 77 9.31 -13.05 -3.70
C SER A 77 8.01 -13.59 -4.34
N GLU A 78 6.88 -13.51 -3.65
CA GLU A 78 5.57 -13.97 -4.14
C GLU A 78 4.84 -12.91 -4.99
N TYR A 79 5.41 -11.70 -5.10
CA TYR A 79 4.80 -10.59 -5.82
C TYR A 79 5.59 -10.19 -7.06
N ASN A 80 4.87 -9.74 -8.08
CA ASN A 80 5.40 -9.04 -9.24
C ASN A 80 5.20 -7.54 -9.05
N TYR A 81 6.27 -6.77 -9.18
CA TYR A 81 6.20 -5.30 -9.13
C TYR A 81 6.13 -4.70 -10.53
N ASN A 82 5.21 -3.78 -10.74
CA ASN A 82 5.10 -2.99 -11.96
C ASN A 82 5.55 -1.53 -11.68
N PRO A 83 6.73 -1.11 -12.15
CA PRO A 83 7.24 0.24 -11.89
C PRO A 83 6.46 1.35 -12.61
N ALA A 84 5.70 1.03 -13.66
CA ALA A 84 4.97 2.03 -14.43
C ALA A 84 3.77 2.62 -13.65
N ASN A 85 3.17 1.83 -12.77
CA ASN A 85 2.02 2.25 -11.96
C ASN A 85 2.22 2.05 -10.45
N ASN A 86 3.42 1.57 -10.05
CA ASN A 86 3.78 1.28 -8.67
C ASN A 86 2.84 0.27 -8.00
N GLU A 87 2.44 -0.75 -8.75
CA GLU A 87 1.55 -1.82 -8.29
C GLU A 87 2.31 -3.12 -8.03
N PHE A 88 1.89 -3.82 -6.99
CA PHE A 88 2.35 -5.16 -6.66
C PHE A 88 1.20 -6.14 -6.90
N THR A 89 1.45 -7.19 -7.68
CA THR A 89 0.47 -8.24 -7.95
C THR A 89 1.02 -9.56 -7.45
N HIS A 90 0.26 -10.25 -6.61
CA HIS A 90 0.63 -11.60 -6.18
C HIS A 90 0.70 -12.54 -7.39
N LYS A 91 1.69 -13.42 -7.45
CA LYS A 91 1.90 -14.33 -8.61
C LYS A 91 0.73 -15.27 -8.83
N ASP A 92 0.08 -15.69 -7.76
CA ASP A 92 -1.12 -16.54 -7.79
C ASP A 92 -2.42 -15.72 -7.70
N ALA A 93 -2.38 -14.42 -8.01
CA ALA A 93 -3.57 -13.59 -8.00
C ALA A 93 -4.61 -14.13 -8.99
N THR A 94 -5.68 -14.66 -8.45
CA THR A 94 -6.87 -15.00 -9.24
C THR A 94 -7.65 -13.71 -9.51
N ASN A 95 -8.35 -13.64 -10.65
CA ASN A 95 -9.24 -12.51 -10.95
C ASN A 95 -10.55 -12.58 -10.12
N TYR A 96 -10.47 -13.10 -8.89
CA TYR A 96 -11.61 -13.34 -8.02
C TYR A 96 -12.48 -12.10 -7.82
N GLU A 97 -11.87 -10.94 -7.59
CA GLU A 97 -12.59 -9.69 -7.38
C GLU A 97 -13.34 -9.26 -8.65
N LYS A 98 -12.74 -9.45 -9.82
CA LYS A 98 -13.40 -9.17 -11.12
C LYS A 98 -14.57 -10.11 -11.39
N GLU A 99 -14.40 -11.39 -11.07
CA GLU A 99 -15.46 -12.38 -11.17
C GLU A 99 -16.60 -12.09 -10.19
N LEU A 100 -16.28 -11.72 -8.95
CA LEU A 100 -17.26 -11.34 -7.94
C LEU A 100 -18.09 -10.15 -8.40
N VAL A 101 -17.45 -9.07 -8.84
CA VAL A 101 -18.13 -7.87 -9.34
C VAL A 101 -18.95 -8.18 -10.60
N SER A 102 -18.41 -8.96 -11.53
CA SER A 102 -19.13 -9.39 -12.73
C SER A 102 -20.41 -10.18 -12.41
N ASN A 103 -20.34 -11.02 -11.37
CA ASN A 103 -21.49 -11.81 -10.94
C ASN A 103 -22.60 -10.97 -10.28
N TRP A 104 -22.27 -9.83 -9.66
CA TRP A 104 -23.29 -8.93 -9.11
C TRP A 104 -24.22 -8.33 -10.17
N PHE A 105 -23.74 -8.18 -11.39
CA PHE A 105 -24.49 -7.57 -12.50
C PHE A 105 -25.04 -8.59 -13.50
N ARG A 106 -24.82 -9.88 -13.28
CA ARG A 106 -25.47 -10.93 -14.06
C ARG A 106 -26.89 -11.12 -13.55
N LYS A 107 -27.88 -10.69 -14.36
CA LYS A 107 -29.31 -11.06 -14.15
C LYS A 107 -29.58 -12.40 -14.77
#